data_c3b21f47228489b1dde92bf56c855d2f
#
_entry.id   c3b21f47228489b1dde92bf56c855d2f
#
_cell.length_a   1.000
_cell.length_b   1.000
_cell.length_c   1.000
_cell.angle_alpha   90.00
_cell.angle_beta   90.00
_cell.angle_gamma   90.00
#
_symmetry.space_group_name_H-M   'P 1'
#
loop_
_entity.id
_entity.type
_entity.pdbx_description
1 polymer ?
#
loop_
_entity_poly.entity_id
_entity_poly.type
_entity_poly.pdbx_seq_one_letter_code
_entity_poly.pdbx_strand_id
1 'polypeptide(L)'
;DFSDLFGSGGDIFSTLFGGARQRHGADLQTEASIGFKESIYGTELNLRLAPQGSAPTNITTRVPAGIKDGAKIKIKGRGAPGAAGPGDLYVLIHVTPHPVFSRKEENIHLTLPITFAEATLGADIAVPTLDGDEVTVRIAPGTPSGRTLRVKGRGVKKGSTAGDLMITLEVKVPQRVDGAAKKAVEAFADATKDFNPREELLKKANS
;
A
#
# COMPACT_ATOMS: atom_id res chain seq x y z
N ASP A 1 30.79 42.71 57.02
CA ASP A 1 29.44 42.22 56.70
C ASP A 1 29.53 40.88 56.03
N PHE A 2 29.11 39.86 56.78
CA PHE A 2 29.18 38.46 56.34
C PHE A 2 28.06 38.06 55.36
N SER A 3 27.29 39.00 54.87
CA SER A 3 26.10 38.77 54.02
C SER A 3 26.42 38.64 52.52
N ASP A 4 27.58 39.12 52.09
CA ASP A 4 27.93 39.10 50.64
C ASP A 4 28.67 37.83 50.21
N LEU A 5 29.00 36.93 51.18
CA LEU A 5 29.74 35.68 50.83
C LEU A 5 28.80 34.51 50.53
N PHE A 6 27.48 34.64 50.75
CA PHE A 6 26.50 33.56 50.50
C PHE A 6 25.57 33.80 49.33
N GLY A 7 25.72 34.96 48.63
CA GLY A 7 24.81 35.33 47.54
C GLY A 7 25.20 34.77 46.16
N SER A 8 26.32 34.16 45.99
CA SER A 8 26.81 33.69 44.66
C SER A 8 27.15 32.19 44.60
N GLY A 9 26.66 31.41 45.54
CA GLY A 9 27.00 30.00 45.67
C GLY A 9 26.00 29.01 45.06
N GLY A 10 24.90 29.50 44.48
CA GLY A 10 23.87 28.61 43.91
C GLY A 10 24.25 27.89 42.61
N ASP A 11 25.06 28.51 41.78
CA ASP A 11 25.44 27.94 40.50
C ASP A 11 26.63 26.96 40.55
N ILE A 12 27.51 27.09 41.56
CA ILE A 12 28.68 26.19 41.69
C ILE A 12 28.25 24.85 42.24
N PHE A 13 27.22 24.79 43.09
CA PHE A 13 26.71 23.54 43.68
C PHE A 13 25.96 22.72 42.65
N SER A 14 25.21 23.35 41.75
CA SER A 14 24.52 22.70 40.68
C SER A 14 25.48 22.11 39.63
N THR A 15 26.67 22.72 39.47
CA THR A 15 27.67 22.27 38.53
C THR A 15 28.54 21.12 39.12
N LEU A 16 28.75 21.09 40.46
CA LEU A 16 29.54 20.05 41.12
C LEU A 16 28.74 18.80 41.52
N PHE A 17 27.41 18.96 41.76
CA PHE A 17 26.52 17.87 42.14
C PHE A 17 25.39 17.64 41.17
N GLY A 18 25.34 18.37 40.06
CA GLY A 18 24.54 18.03 38.88
C GLY A 18 25.15 16.77 38.28
N GLY A 19 24.78 15.62 38.83
CA GLY A 19 25.18 14.33 38.31
C GLY A 19 24.93 14.34 36.79
N ALA A 20 25.96 14.06 36.02
CA ALA A 20 25.85 13.91 34.59
C ALA A 20 24.67 13.00 34.33
N ARG A 21 23.55 13.58 33.90
CA ARG A 21 22.36 12.82 33.50
C ARG A 21 22.84 11.88 32.40
N GLN A 22 23.00 10.63 32.79
CA GLN A 22 23.36 9.58 31.85
C GLN A 22 22.39 9.66 30.70
N ARG A 23 22.86 10.06 29.53
CA ARG A 23 22.03 10.21 28.33
C ARG A 23 21.91 8.85 27.67
N HIS A 24 20.68 8.52 27.26
CA HIS A 24 20.46 7.42 26.32
C HIS A 24 21.23 7.68 25.02
N GLY A 25 21.63 6.61 24.37
CA GLY A 25 22.21 6.69 23.04
C GLY A 25 21.26 7.35 22.04
N ALA A 26 21.80 7.87 20.96
CA ALA A 26 21.01 8.47 19.90
C ALA A 26 20.12 7.40 19.21
N ASP A 27 18.94 7.82 18.82
CA ASP A 27 18.09 6.99 17.97
C ASP A 27 18.70 6.88 16.57
N LEU A 28 18.59 5.71 15.96
CA LEU A 28 19.03 5.44 14.60
C LEU A 28 17.82 5.30 13.68
N GLN A 29 18.02 5.61 12.42
CA GLN A 29 17.03 5.42 11.38
C GLN A 29 17.64 4.65 10.22
N THR A 30 16.89 3.70 9.67
CA THR A 30 17.21 2.96 8.46
C THR A 30 15.96 2.79 7.61
N GLU A 31 16.13 2.35 6.39
CA GLU A 31 15.05 2.09 5.45
C GLU A 31 15.07 0.63 5.01
N ALA A 32 13.91 0.09 4.73
CA ALA A 32 13.77 -1.26 4.20
C ALA A 32 12.61 -1.32 3.20
N SER A 33 12.77 -2.11 2.15
CA SER A 33 11.74 -2.34 1.16
C SER A 33 11.14 -3.73 1.33
N ILE A 34 9.83 -3.80 1.25
CA ILE A 34 9.06 -5.05 1.28
C ILE A 34 8.16 -5.15 0.05
N GLY A 35 7.77 -6.35 -0.34
CA GLY A 35 6.82 -6.57 -1.42
C GLY A 35 5.39 -6.16 -1.04
N PHE A 36 4.57 -5.89 -2.06
CA PHE A 36 3.16 -5.54 -1.86
C PHE A 36 2.42 -6.62 -1.04
N LYS A 37 2.58 -7.89 -1.40
CA LYS A 37 1.96 -9.02 -0.70
C LYS A 37 2.40 -9.10 0.77
N GLU A 38 3.69 -8.88 1.02
CA GLU A 38 4.26 -8.84 2.38
C GLU A 38 3.68 -7.70 3.21
N SER A 39 3.40 -6.54 2.59
CA SER A 39 2.76 -5.42 3.29
C SER A 39 1.33 -5.73 3.73
N ILE A 40 0.62 -6.59 2.98
CA ILE A 40 -0.76 -6.97 3.28
C ILE A 40 -0.83 -8.06 4.36
N TYR A 41 0.03 -9.07 4.26
CA TYR A 41 -0.02 -10.24 5.15
C TYR A 41 0.96 -10.18 6.32
N GLY A 42 1.88 -9.23 6.30
CA GLY A 42 3.00 -9.17 7.22
C GLY A 42 4.15 -10.09 6.79
N THR A 43 5.32 -9.82 7.33
CA THR A 43 6.54 -10.60 7.05
C THR A 43 7.55 -10.46 8.19
N GLU A 44 8.60 -11.26 8.16
CA GLU A 44 9.79 -11.00 8.95
C GLU A 44 10.83 -10.26 8.13
N LEU A 45 11.41 -9.24 8.72
CA LEU A 45 12.41 -8.40 8.10
C LEU A 45 13.75 -8.61 8.78
N ASN A 46 14.77 -8.99 8.02
CA ASN A 46 16.13 -9.14 8.47
C ASN A 46 16.95 -7.91 8.05
N LEU A 47 17.40 -7.14 9.04
CA LEU A 47 18.19 -5.93 8.86
C LEU A 47 19.63 -6.19 9.24
N ARG A 48 20.56 -5.76 8.39
CA ARG A 48 21.98 -5.72 8.71
C ARG A 48 22.38 -4.28 8.95
N LEU A 49 22.67 -3.96 10.20
CA LEU A 49 23.18 -2.65 10.58
C LEU A 49 24.69 -2.71 10.72
N ALA A 50 25.37 -1.78 10.10
CA ALA A 50 26.81 -1.59 10.24
C ALA A 50 27.09 -0.16 10.71
N PRO A 51 26.89 0.16 12.01
CA PRO A 51 27.25 1.48 12.54
C PRO A 51 28.75 1.72 12.39
N GLN A 52 29.15 2.95 12.08
CA GLN A 52 30.57 3.30 12.00
C GLN A 52 31.27 2.95 13.31
N GLY A 53 32.36 2.17 13.23
CA GLY A 53 33.16 1.78 14.37
C GLY A 53 32.65 0.58 15.17
N SER A 54 31.60 -0.09 14.73
CA SER A 54 31.04 -1.28 15.39
C SER A 54 30.92 -2.46 14.43
N ALA A 55 30.93 -3.68 14.97
CA ALA A 55 30.70 -4.88 14.17
C ALA A 55 29.25 -4.87 13.59
N PRO A 56 29.08 -5.38 12.38
CA PRO A 56 27.74 -5.51 11.80
C PRO A 56 26.82 -6.36 12.68
N THR A 57 25.62 -5.87 12.94
CA THR A 57 24.63 -6.58 13.75
C THR A 57 23.44 -6.92 12.87
N ASN A 58 22.98 -8.18 12.92
CA ASN A 58 21.74 -8.60 12.28
C ASN A 58 20.59 -8.44 13.26
N ILE A 59 19.52 -7.79 12.82
CA ILE A 59 18.30 -7.59 13.59
C ILE A 59 17.14 -8.17 12.80
N THR A 60 16.40 -9.08 13.42
CA THR A 60 15.14 -9.59 12.87
C THR A 60 13.98 -8.88 13.55
N THR A 61 13.06 -8.33 12.77
CA THR A 61 11.85 -7.70 13.27
C THR A 61 10.64 -8.15 12.48
N ARG A 62 9.49 -8.12 13.13
CA ARG A 62 8.22 -8.45 12.47
C ARG A 62 7.57 -7.20 11.88
N VAL A 63 7.24 -7.28 10.61
CA VAL A 63 6.41 -6.29 9.93
C VAL A 63 4.95 -6.70 10.09
N PRO A 64 4.10 -5.86 10.71
CA PRO A 64 2.71 -6.21 10.92
C PRO A 64 1.93 -6.25 9.61
N ALA A 65 0.92 -7.13 9.53
CA ALA A 65 0.00 -7.19 8.41
C ALA A 65 -0.76 -5.86 8.23
N GLY A 66 -0.93 -5.45 6.98
CA GLY A 66 -1.63 -4.22 6.64
C GLY A 66 -0.81 -2.95 6.80
N ILE A 67 0.51 -3.06 6.95
CA ILE A 67 1.40 -1.89 7.02
C ILE A 67 1.26 -1.04 5.75
N LYS A 68 1.31 0.28 5.91
CA LYS A 68 1.26 1.22 4.79
C LYS A 68 2.66 1.62 4.34
N ASP A 69 2.80 1.97 3.06
CA ASP A 69 4.01 2.58 2.54
C ASP A 69 4.36 3.86 3.32
N GLY A 70 5.63 4.06 3.64
CA GLY A 70 6.10 5.17 4.46
C GLY A 70 5.89 5.00 5.98
N ALA A 71 5.36 3.89 6.45
CA ALA A 71 5.22 3.62 7.88
C ALA A 71 6.59 3.38 8.54
N LYS A 72 6.70 3.74 9.82
CA LYS A 72 7.91 3.53 10.63
C LYS A 72 7.65 2.45 11.68
N ILE A 73 8.57 1.50 11.76
CA ILE A 73 8.61 0.48 12.81
C ILE A 73 9.69 0.85 13.82
N LYS A 74 9.31 0.90 15.09
CA LYS A 74 10.24 1.16 16.19
C LYS A 74 10.75 -0.14 16.80
N ILE A 75 12.06 -0.30 16.85
CA ILE A 75 12.72 -1.41 17.51
C ILE A 75 13.48 -0.85 18.74
N LYS A 76 12.94 -1.15 19.91
CA LYS A 76 13.49 -0.64 21.18
C LYS A 76 14.90 -1.13 21.45
N GLY A 77 15.75 -0.22 21.93
CA GLY A 77 17.10 -0.55 22.38
C GLY A 77 18.06 -0.98 21.28
N ARG A 78 17.74 -0.67 20.01
CA ARG A 78 18.61 -1.00 18.86
C ARG A 78 19.19 0.23 18.16
N GLY A 79 19.16 1.37 18.84
CA GLY A 79 19.84 2.59 18.44
C GLY A 79 21.32 2.60 18.83
N ALA A 80 21.94 3.78 18.83
CA ALA A 80 23.32 3.96 19.25
C ALA A 80 23.50 3.66 20.76
N PRO A 81 24.66 3.16 21.18
CA PRO A 81 24.95 2.94 22.59
C PRO A 81 25.02 4.27 23.34
N GLY A 82 24.58 4.27 24.60
CA GLY A 82 24.63 5.43 25.49
C GLY A 82 24.85 4.99 26.93
N ALA A 83 25.29 5.92 27.79
CA ALA A 83 25.64 5.63 29.20
C ALA A 83 24.40 5.20 30.03
N ALA A 84 23.22 5.68 29.69
CA ALA A 84 21.95 5.29 30.32
C ALA A 84 21.22 4.16 29.55
N GLY A 85 21.84 3.56 28.54
CA GLY A 85 21.32 2.54 27.67
C GLY A 85 21.27 2.97 26.21
N PRO A 86 21.07 2.03 25.29
CA PRO A 86 20.99 2.34 23.85
C PRO A 86 19.72 3.14 23.52
N GLY A 87 19.79 3.93 22.45
CA GLY A 87 18.61 4.52 21.82
C GLY A 87 17.76 3.48 21.09
N ASP A 88 16.81 3.93 20.31
CA ASP A 88 15.91 3.09 19.52
C ASP A 88 16.28 3.12 18.04
N LEU A 89 15.85 2.10 17.30
CA LEU A 89 15.98 2.05 15.86
C LEU A 89 14.61 2.24 15.21
N TYR A 90 14.52 3.17 14.29
CA TYR A 90 13.34 3.39 13.46
C TYR A 90 13.59 2.87 12.04
N VAL A 91 12.73 1.99 11.57
CA VAL A 91 12.80 1.43 10.22
C VAL A 91 11.69 2.01 9.39
N LEU A 92 12.04 2.83 8.39
CA LEU A 92 11.09 3.34 7.40
C LEU A 92 10.80 2.25 6.37
N ILE A 93 9.55 1.89 6.21
CA ILE A 93 9.12 0.82 5.30
C ILE A 93 8.68 1.41 3.97
N HIS A 94 9.28 0.92 2.89
CA HIS A 94 8.88 1.17 1.50
C HIS A 94 8.20 -0.06 0.94
N VAL A 95 7.00 0.11 0.39
CA VAL A 95 6.25 -0.98 -0.24
C VAL A 95 6.46 -0.94 -1.75
N THR A 96 7.03 -2.00 -2.31
CA THR A 96 7.20 -2.13 -3.76
C THR A 96 5.84 -2.33 -4.43
N PRO A 97 5.50 -1.56 -5.48
CA PRO A 97 4.26 -1.73 -6.22
C PRO A 97 4.11 -3.12 -6.83
N HIS A 98 2.87 -3.63 -6.89
CA HIS A 98 2.54 -4.88 -7.56
C HIS A 98 2.04 -4.58 -9.00
N PRO A 99 2.39 -5.41 -10.01
CA PRO A 99 1.99 -5.16 -11.40
C PRO A 99 0.48 -5.28 -11.65
N VAL A 100 -0.25 -5.99 -10.81
CA VAL A 100 -1.69 -6.26 -10.97
C VAL A 100 -2.53 -5.60 -9.89
N PHE A 101 -2.09 -5.66 -8.63
CA PHE A 101 -2.86 -5.19 -7.49
C PHE A 101 -2.36 -3.84 -6.98
N SER A 102 -3.29 -3.01 -6.56
CA SER A 102 -3.00 -1.78 -5.82
C SER A 102 -3.83 -1.71 -4.55
N ARG A 103 -3.45 -0.85 -3.63
CA ARG A 103 -4.16 -0.65 -2.37
C ARG A 103 -4.70 0.77 -2.28
N LYS A 104 -5.96 0.89 -1.88
CA LYS A 104 -6.56 2.16 -1.51
C LYS A 104 -7.30 1.97 -0.20
N GLU A 105 -6.77 2.61 0.86
CA GLU A 105 -7.18 2.37 2.25
C GLU A 105 -7.09 0.88 2.62
N GLU A 106 -8.21 0.24 2.95
CA GLU A 106 -8.28 -1.19 3.28
C GLU A 106 -8.76 -2.06 2.10
N ASN A 107 -8.99 -1.45 0.93
CA ASN A 107 -9.41 -2.17 -0.26
C ASN A 107 -8.22 -2.47 -1.18
N ILE A 108 -8.27 -3.64 -1.79
CA ILE A 108 -7.35 -4.05 -2.86
C ILE A 108 -8.07 -3.84 -4.18
N HIS A 109 -7.38 -3.26 -5.14
CA HIS A 109 -7.91 -2.93 -6.45
C HIS A 109 -7.16 -3.69 -7.54
N LEU A 110 -7.90 -4.13 -8.55
CA LEU A 110 -7.34 -4.62 -9.81
C LEU A 110 -8.21 -4.16 -10.98
N THR A 111 -7.60 -4.04 -12.15
CA THR A 111 -8.31 -3.83 -13.40
C THR A 111 -8.42 -5.17 -14.12
N LEU A 112 -9.65 -5.59 -14.42
CA LEU A 112 -9.93 -6.82 -15.14
C LEU A 112 -10.22 -6.49 -16.61
N PRO A 113 -9.34 -6.89 -17.54
CA PRO A 113 -9.65 -6.78 -18.96
C PRO A 113 -10.72 -7.81 -19.34
N ILE A 114 -11.73 -7.35 -20.04
CA ILE A 114 -12.82 -8.18 -20.57
C ILE A 114 -13.03 -7.88 -22.04
N THR A 115 -13.65 -8.82 -22.76
CA THR A 115 -14.03 -8.60 -24.16
C THR A 115 -15.33 -7.82 -24.24
N PHE A 116 -15.58 -7.20 -25.40
CA PHE A 116 -16.84 -6.57 -25.72
C PHE A 116 -18.02 -7.57 -25.65
N ALA A 117 -17.81 -8.81 -26.13
CA ALA A 117 -18.83 -9.85 -26.07
C ALA A 117 -19.20 -10.22 -24.63
N GLU A 118 -18.21 -10.36 -23.75
CA GLU A 118 -18.44 -10.62 -22.31
C GLU A 118 -19.20 -9.47 -21.63
N ALA A 119 -18.84 -8.23 -21.94
CA ALA A 119 -19.55 -7.06 -21.40
C ALA A 119 -21.00 -6.96 -21.89
N THR A 120 -21.25 -7.30 -23.16
CA THR A 120 -22.55 -7.17 -23.79
C THR A 120 -23.49 -8.31 -23.45
N LEU A 121 -22.99 -9.55 -23.51
CA LEU A 121 -23.78 -10.77 -23.33
C LEU A 121 -23.81 -11.26 -21.87
N GLY A 122 -22.89 -10.76 -21.05
CA GLY A 122 -22.63 -11.28 -19.72
C GLY A 122 -21.69 -12.48 -19.76
N ALA A 123 -20.99 -12.71 -18.66
CA ALA A 123 -20.07 -13.82 -18.48
C ALA A 123 -19.80 -14.09 -17.01
N ASP A 124 -19.38 -15.31 -16.70
CA ASP A 124 -18.77 -15.65 -15.43
C ASP A 124 -17.26 -15.76 -15.66
N ILE A 125 -16.47 -14.95 -14.95
CA ILE A 125 -15.03 -14.82 -15.16
C ILE A 125 -14.29 -15.13 -13.86
N ALA A 126 -13.29 -16.03 -13.93
CA ALA A 126 -12.38 -16.28 -12.84
C ALA A 126 -11.37 -15.13 -12.72
N VAL A 127 -11.26 -14.57 -11.52
CA VAL A 127 -10.39 -13.43 -11.20
C VAL A 127 -9.40 -13.84 -10.14
N PRO A 128 -8.09 -13.60 -10.35
CA PRO A 128 -7.09 -13.91 -9.35
C PRO A 128 -7.25 -13.01 -8.12
N THR A 129 -7.00 -13.56 -6.96
CA THR A 129 -6.92 -12.83 -5.70
C THR A 129 -5.47 -12.75 -5.22
N LEU A 130 -5.19 -11.83 -4.30
CA LEU A 130 -3.82 -11.62 -3.83
C LEU A 130 -3.26 -12.82 -3.05
N ASP A 131 -4.10 -13.62 -2.42
CA ASP A 131 -3.74 -14.84 -1.69
C ASP A 131 -3.43 -16.04 -2.60
N GLY A 132 -3.67 -15.91 -3.90
CA GLY A 132 -3.37 -16.92 -4.91
C GLY A 132 -4.55 -17.80 -5.28
N ASP A 133 -5.70 -17.59 -4.65
CA ASP A 133 -6.95 -18.21 -5.05
C ASP A 133 -7.58 -17.49 -6.24
N GLU A 134 -8.61 -18.09 -6.81
CA GLU A 134 -9.47 -17.44 -7.80
C GLU A 134 -10.88 -17.27 -7.24
N VAL A 135 -11.52 -16.18 -7.64
CA VAL A 135 -12.94 -15.93 -7.36
C VAL A 135 -13.68 -15.72 -8.67
N THR A 136 -14.81 -16.41 -8.83
CA THR A 136 -15.65 -16.19 -10.02
C THR A 136 -16.55 -15.00 -9.80
N VAL A 137 -16.48 -14.04 -10.71
CA VAL A 137 -17.35 -12.86 -10.74
C VAL A 137 -18.30 -12.92 -11.93
N ARG A 138 -19.53 -12.54 -11.70
CA ARG A 138 -20.54 -12.48 -12.75
C ARG A 138 -20.64 -11.09 -13.33
N ILE A 139 -20.41 -11.00 -14.65
CA ILE A 139 -20.62 -9.81 -15.44
C ILE A 139 -22.05 -9.86 -15.98
N ALA A 140 -22.88 -8.91 -15.58
CA ALA A 140 -24.25 -8.82 -16.10
C ALA A 140 -24.25 -8.35 -17.57
N PRO A 141 -25.19 -8.82 -18.40
CA PRO A 141 -25.34 -8.33 -19.76
C PRO A 141 -25.48 -6.80 -19.80
N GLY A 142 -24.79 -6.15 -20.74
CA GLY A 142 -24.82 -4.69 -20.90
C GLY A 142 -24.02 -3.92 -19.85
N THR A 143 -23.04 -4.54 -19.22
CA THR A 143 -22.16 -3.87 -18.24
C THR A 143 -21.21 -2.91 -18.96
N PRO A 144 -21.19 -1.62 -18.57
CA PRO A 144 -20.32 -0.63 -19.22
C PRO A 144 -18.86 -0.81 -18.80
N SER A 145 -17.94 -0.40 -19.69
CA SER A 145 -16.53 -0.27 -19.36
C SER A 145 -16.34 0.73 -18.20
N GLY A 146 -15.41 0.46 -17.30
CA GLY A 146 -15.17 1.28 -16.12
C GLY A 146 -16.05 0.91 -14.91
N ARG A 147 -16.99 -0.01 -15.05
CA ARG A 147 -17.78 -0.51 -13.91
C ARG A 147 -16.89 -1.20 -12.90
N THR A 148 -17.12 -0.91 -11.63
CA THR A 148 -16.41 -1.57 -10.53
C THR A 148 -17.32 -2.59 -9.85
N LEU A 149 -16.82 -3.82 -9.72
CA LEU A 149 -17.44 -4.91 -8.98
C LEU A 149 -16.74 -5.08 -7.64
N ARG A 150 -17.46 -5.44 -6.60
CA ARG A 150 -16.94 -5.62 -5.25
C ARG A 150 -17.05 -7.07 -4.80
N VAL A 151 -15.93 -7.63 -4.36
CA VAL A 151 -15.87 -8.92 -3.68
C VAL A 151 -15.57 -8.68 -2.21
N LYS A 152 -16.56 -8.92 -1.36
CA LYS A 152 -16.48 -8.64 0.09
C LYS A 152 -15.40 -9.47 0.78
N GLY A 153 -14.68 -8.83 1.71
CA GLY A 153 -13.76 -9.50 2.61
C GLY A 153 -12.45 -9.96 1.98
N ARG A 154 -12.17 -9.60 0.72
CA ARG A 154 -10.94 -9.96 0.00
C ARG A 154 -9.92 -8.82 -0.09
N GLY A 155 -10.04 -7.81 0.76
CA GLY A 155 -9.10 -6.73 0.92
C GLY A 155 -8.10 -6.95 2.05
N VAL A 156 -7.58 -5.86 2.60
CA VAL A 156 -6.64 -5.88 3.73
C VAL A 156 -7.37 -6.28 5.00
N LYS A 157 -6.83 -7.25 5.72
CA LYS A 157 -7.36 -7.66 7.03
C LYS A 157 -6.77 -6.79 8.13
N LYS A 158 -7.64 -6.24 8.98
CA LYS A 158 -7.27 -5.46 10.15
C LYS A 158 -8.06 -5.95 11.37
N GLY A 159 -7.42 -6.77 12.18
CA GLY A 159 -8.10 -7.41 13.31
C GLY A 159 -9.25 -8.31 12.84
N SER A 160 -10.46 -8.03 13.30
CA SER A 160 -11.68 -8.76 12.93
C SER A 160 -12.36 -8.23 11.65
N THR A 161 -11.89 -7.11 11.12
CA THR A 161 -12.45 -6.51 9.90
C THR A 161 -11.56 -6.78 8.69
N ALA A 162 -12.17 -6.87 7.52
CA ALA A 162 -11.46 -6.97 6.25
C ALA A 162 -12.03 -5.97 5.27
N GLY A 163 -11.16 -5.33 4.49
CA GLY A 163 -11.57 -4.58 3.31
C GLY A 163 -12.05 -5.50 2.19
N ASP A 164 -12.29 -4.94 1.04
CA ASP A 164 -12.86 -5.63 -0.11
C ASP A 164 -11.89 -5.64 -1.29
N LEU A 165 -12.11 -6.57 -2.23
CA LEU A 165 -11.46 -6.54 -3.53
C LEU A 165 -12.38 -5.76 -4.49
N MET A 166 -11.83 -4.70 -5.08
CA MET A 166 -12.52 -3.82 -6.03
C MET A 166 -11.99 -4.11 -7.43
N ILE A 167 -12.86 -4.60 -8.30
CA ILE A 167 -12.51 -5.04 -9.65
C ILE A 167 -13.09 -4.03 -10.63
N THR A 168 -12.24 -3.26 -11.30
CA THR A 168 -12.67 -2.32 -12.35
C THR A 168 -12.58 -3.00 -13.70
N LEU A 169 -13.69 -3.04 -14.43
CA LEU A 169 -13.79 -3.68 -15.73
C LEU A 169 -13.25 -2.74 -16.82
N GLU A 170 -12.40 -3.27 -17.67
CA GLU A 170 -11.86 -2.58 -18.82
C GLU A 170 -12.15 -3.38 -20.10
N VAL A 171 -13.00 -2.86 -20.96
CA VAL A 171 -13.31 -3.52 -22.24
C VAL A 171 -12.13 -3.34 -23.18
N LYS A 172 -11.51 -4.43 -23.59
CA LYS A 172 -10.40 -4.46 -24.54
C LYS A 172 -10.91 -4.70 -25.97
N VAL A 173 -10.41 -3.88 -26.88
CA VAL A 173 -10.69 -4.01 -28.30
C VAL A 173 -9.56 -4.82 -28.95
N PRO A 174 -9.86 -5.87 -29.74
CA PRO A 174 -8.85 -6.58 -30.51
C PRO A 174 -8.12 -5.63 -31.46
N GLN A 175 -6.80 -5.73 -31.52
CA GLN A 175 -5.99 -4.86 -32.38
C GLN A 175 -6.19 -5.17 -33.89
N ARG A 176 -6.51 -6.41 -34.22
CA ARG A 176 -6.77 -6.87 -35.60
C ARG A 176 -8.06 -7.65 -35.62
N VAL A 177 -8.92 -7.27 -36.56
CA VAL A 177 -10.17 -7.97 -36.87
C VAL A 177 -10.27 -8.11 -38.37
N ASP A 178 -10.30 -9.34 -38.84
CA ASP A 178 -10.44 -9.68 -40.25
C ASP A 178 -11.34 -10.91 -40.47
N GLY A 179 -11.65 -11.25 -41.72
CA GLY A 179 -12.45 -12.39 -42.06
C GLY A 179 -13.83 -12.42 -41.43
N ALA A 180 -14.19 -13.54 -40.83
CA ALA A 180 -15.51 -13.73 -40.19
C ALA A 180 -15.74 -12.79 -39.03
N ALA A 181 -14.71 -12.48 -38.24
CA ALA A 181 -14.82 -11.54 -37.13
C ALA A 181 -15.15 -10.12 -37.60
N LYS A 182 -14.52 -9.66 -38.68
CA LYS A 182 -14.84 -8.36 -39.30
C LYS A 182 -16.28 -8.29 -39.75
N LYS A 183 -16.75 -9.32 -40.47
CA LYS A 183 -18.15 -9.39 -40.91
C LYS A 183 -19.14 -9.37 -39.75
N ALA A 184 -18.82 -10.06 -38.67
CA ALA A 184 -19.67 -10.04 -37.46
C ALA A 184 -19.75 -8.65 -36.83
N VAL A 185 -18.62 -7.92 -36.74
CA VAL A 185 -18.58 -6.57 -36.21
C VAL A 185 -19.34 -5.59 -37.12
N GLU A 186 -19.21 -5.73 -38.46
CA GLU A 186 -19.95 -4.91 -39.41
C GLU A 186 -21.47 -5.15 -39.28
N ALA A 187 -21.89 -6.41 -39.14
CA ALA A 187 -23.30 -6.75 -38.93
C ALA A 187 -23.85 -6.19 -37.60
N PHE A 188 -23.04 -6.26 -36.53
CA PHE A 188 -23.37 -5.69 -35.26
C PHE A 188 -23.49 -4.16 -35.34
N ALA A 189 -22.56 -3.50 -36.01
CA ALA A 189 -22.60 -2.04 -36.22
C ALA A 189 -23.88 -1.61 -36.95
N ASP A 190 -24.31 -2.34 -37.97
CA ASP A 190 -25.56 -2.08 -38.68
C ASP A 190 -26.77 -2.31 -37.77
N ALA A 191 -26.79 -3.39 -37.01
CA ALA A 191 -27.88 -3.70 -36.07
C ALA A 191 -28.02 -2.68 -34.92
N THR A 192 -26.95 -1.96 -34.59
CA THR A 192 -26.90 -0.99 -33.50
C THR A 192 -26.74 0.46 -33.96
N LYS A 193 -27.01 0.75 -35.25
CA LYS A 193 -26.80 2.09 -35.84
C LYS A 193 -27.57 3.22 -35.17
N ASP A 194 -28.70 2.91 -34.53
CA ASP A 194 -29.54 3.88 -33.83
C ASP A 194 -29.03 4.21 -32.43
N PHE A 195 -28.07 3.45 -31.91
CA PHE A 195 -27.44 3.74 -30.62
C PHE A 195 -26.38 4.82 -30.74
N ASN A 196 -26.62 5.98 -30.14
CA ASN A 196 -25.64 7.08 -30.10
C ASN A 196 -25.03 7.25 -28.70
N PRO A 197 -23.81 6.76 -28.45
CA PRO A 197 -23.18 6.87 -27.14
C PRO A 197 -22.75 8.30 -26.78
N ARG A 198 -22.80 9.23 -27.70
CA ARG A 198 -22.39 10.63 -27.53
C ARG A 198 -23.56 11.60 -27.31
N GLU A 199 -24.79 11.12 -27.24
CA GLU A 199 -25.99 11.97 -27.13
C GLU A 199 -25.94 12.85 -25.86
N GLU A 200 -25.63 12.27 -24.71
CA GLU A 200 -25.52 13.03 -23.47
C GLU A 200 -24.35 14.03 -23.48
N LEU A 201 -23.21 13.62 -24.05
CA LEU A 201 -22.05 14.49 -24.18
C LEU A 201 -22.41 15.75 -24.98
N LEU A 202 -23.07 15.57 -26.12
CA LEU A 202 -23.48 16.66 -27.00
C LEU A 202 -24.48 17.60 -26.32
N LYS A 203 -25.45 17.05 -25.57
CA LYS A 203 -26.42 17.86 -24.79
C LYS A 203 -25.71 18.70 -23.73
N LYS A 204 -24.78 18.11 -22.99
CA LYS A 204 -24.03 18.81 -21.93
C LYS A 204 -23.03 19.84 -22.46
N ALA A 205 -22.43 19.60 -23.63
CA ALA A 205 -21.48 20.53 -24.25
C ALA A 205 -22.17 21.78 -24.79
N ASN A 206 -23.47 21.75 -25.10
CA ASN A 206 -24.26 22.84 -25.65
C ASN A 206 -25.12 23.57 -24.61
N SER A 207 -25.01 23.16 -23.33
CA SER A 207 -25.68 23.83 -22.21
C SER A 207 -24.73 24.81 -21.50
#